data_89c3e261da4e402bf756c945c09eb87d
#
_entry.id   89c3e261da4e402bf756c945c09eb87d
#
_cell.length_a   1.000
_cell.length_b   1.000
_cell.length_c   1.000
_cell.angle_alpha   90.00
_cell.angle_beta   90.00
_cell.angle_gamma   90.00
#
_symmetry.space_group_name_H-M   'P 1'
#
loop_
_entity.id
_entity.type
_entity.pdbx_description
1 polymer ?
#
loop_
_entity_poly.entity_id
_entity_poly.type
_entity_poly.pdbx_seq_one_letter_code
_entity_poly.pdbx_strand_id
1 'polypeptide(L)'
;GRCSSRISKKNSGWILNHGSPNFNIVNNSNDLRLNNFLRELLEKNIIKKDNSLLIELDKNLNYSNNLRNEFCSGNIYSSKSFMGDLANQILNLNNKSKQVDLYFQELIINLAFQNNNWVLKSKEGSLFYSKFLVISSNLLLHKRSKKILNVDEIPLAKATKNNIKIDEIIHTLQYQNYIERINFLIYTRKEYQLKENIKKDNLIYYLDKNAQEKYGFERIVFQKQINKRYGIVVHSIKDNNLIIELKKNNFEKDLLYRFNKLFEENPLINTLDNYEDISIMRWRASQPGGLRVPLRLQICKEYNIAFCGDWFNTKGFGRVEGAILSALNLSDQVIKII
;
A
#
# COMPACT_ATOMS: atom_id res chain seq x y z
N GLY A 1 3.98 1.75 4.64
CA GLY A 1 2.61 1.47 4.19
C GLY A 1 2.58 0.85 2.80
N ARG A 2 1.38 0.67 2.23
CA ARG A 2 1.22 -0.01 0.92
C ARG A 2 1.77 0.76 -0.29
N CYS A 3 2.06 2.02 -0.15
CA CYS A 3 2.82 2.81 -1.14
C CYS A 3 4.34 2.72 -0.91
N SER A 4 4.85 1.71 -0.20
CA SER A 4 6.28 1.66 0.10
C SER A 4 7.12 1.31 -1.10
N SER A 5 8.32 1.86 -1.08
CA SER A 5 9.41 1.52 -1.98
C SER A 5 10.57 0.93 -1.18
N ARG A 6 11.41 0.16 -1.82
CA ARG A 6 12.57 -0.46 -1.22
C ARG A 6 13.83 -0.14 -2.01
N ILE A 7 14.83 0.36 -1.30
CA ILE A 7 16.17 0.53 -1.85
C ILE A 7 16.92 -0.81 -1.70
N SER A 8 17.60 -1.25 -2.74
CA SER A 8 18.43 -2.44 -2.66
C SER A 8 19.53 -2.26 -1.61
N LYS A 9 19.76 -3.30 -0.80
CA LYS A 9 20.84 -3.30 0.19
C LYS A 9 22.22 -3.45 -0.43
N LYS A 10 22.30 -4.14 -1.57
CA LYS A 10 23.57 -4.42 -2.28
C LYS A 10 23.94 -3.32 -3.25
N ASN A 11 22.95 -2.60 -3.80
CA ASN A 11 23.16 -1.57 -4.81
C ASN A 11 22.21 -0.42 -4.56
N SER A 12 22.70 0.68 -3.98
CA SER A 12 21.92 1.86 -3.57
C SER A 12 21.21 2.58 -4.72
N GLY A 13 21.53 2.28 -5.97
CA GLY A 13 20.90 2.89 -7.16
C GLY A 13 19.56 2.28 -7.53
N TRP A 14 19.12 1.20 -6.86
CA TRP A 14 17.86 0.51 -7.17
C TRP A 14 16.76 0.88 -6.20
N ILE A 15 15.64 1.36 -6.75
CA ILE A 15 14.43 1.66 -5.98
C ILE A 15 13.25 0.94 -6.61
N LEU A 16 12.67 -0.03 -5.89
CA LEU A 16 11.49 -0.76 -6.33
C LEU A 16 10.26 -0.35 -5.52
N ASN A 17 9.20 0.02 -6.22
CA ASN A 17 7.88 0.19 -5.64
C ASN A 17 7.28 -1.20 -5.39
N HIS A 18 7.61 -1.80 -4.25
CA HIS A 18 7.21 -3.17 -3.94
C HIS A 18 5.80 -3.27 -3.32
N GLY A 19 5.20 -2.16 -3.00
CA GLY A 19 3.78 -2.06 -2.66
C GLY A 19 2.94 -1.80 -3.90
N SER A 20 2.30 -0.64 -3.99
CA SER A 20 1.60 -0.18 -5.19
C SER A 20 2.57 0.56 -6.11
N PRO A 21 2.78 0.13 -7.36
CA PRO A 21 3.64 0.86 -8.31
C PRO A 21 3.01 2.16 -8.80
N ASN A 22 1.71 2.21 -8.79
CA ASN A 22 0.84 3.32 -9.15
C ASN A 22 -0.46 3.25 -8.34
N PHE A 23 -1.33 4.20 -8.50
CA PHE A 23 -2.68 4.17 -7.96
C PHE A 23 -3.69 4.70 -8.97
N ASN A 24 -4.90 4.16 -8.91
CA ASN A 24 -5.99 4.58 -9.78
C ASN A 24 -7.06 5.34 -9.00
N ILE A 25 -7.70 6.25 -9.70
CA ILE A 25 -8.90 6.97 -9.28
C ILE A 25 -10.01 6.52 -10.22
N VAL A 26 -10.84 5.61 -9.76
CA VAL A 26 -11.92 5.00 -10.56
C VAL A 26 -13.04 5.99 -10.77
N ASN A 27 -13.23 6.83 -9.81
CA ASN A 27 -14.29 7.79 -9.82
C ASN A 27 -13.80 9.09 -10.47
N ASN A 28 -14.08 9.28 -11.76
CA ASN A 28 -14.13 10.61 -12.37
C ASN A 28 -15.27 11.40 -11.71
N SER A 29 -15.31 11.34 -10.39
CA SER A 29 -16.43 11.81 -9.62
C SER A 29 -16.47 13.32 -9.67
N ASN A 30 -17.69 13.81 -9.61
CA ASN A 30 -18.04 15.18 -9.31
C ASN A 30 -17.55 15.64 -7.91
N ASP A 31 -16.64 14.93 -7.26
CA ASP A 31 -16.00 15.39 -6.01
C ASP A 31 -14.92 16.43 -6.36
N LEU A 32 -15.33 17.69 -6.29
CA LEU A 32 -14.47 18.84 -6.57
C LEU A 32 -13.22 18.88 -5.69
N ARG A 33 -13.30 18.40 -4.45
CA ARG A 33 -12.17 18.39 -3.50
C ARG A 33 -11.10 17.42 -3.96
N LEU A 34 -11.51 16.18 -4.34
CA LEU A 34 -10.59 15.20 -4.88
C LEU A 34 -9.93 15.70 -6.17
N ASN A 35 -10.74 16.28 -7.07
CA ASN A 35 -10.23 16.80 -8.34
C ASN A 35 -9.25 17.97 -8.12
N ASN A 36 -9.56 18.89 -7.22
CA ASN A 36 -8.68 20.00 -6.86
C ASN A 36 -7.38 19.50 -6.24
N PHE A 37 -7.46 18.55 -5.30
CA PHE A 37 -6.29 17.95 -4.68
C PHE A 37 -5.38 17.26 -5.71
N LEU A 38 -5.95 16.44 -6.60
CA LEU A 38 -5.17 15.77 -7.66
C LEU A 38 -4.55 16.76 -8.64
N ARG A 39 -5.30 17.83 -9.00
CA ARG A 39 -4.78 18.90 -9.85
C ARG A 39 -3.58 19.59 -9.21
N GLU A 40 -3.67 19.96 -7.93
CA GLU A 40 -2.55 20.55 -7.19
C GLU A 40 -1.32 19.63 -7.18
N LEU A 41 -1.51 18.33 -6.94
CA LEU A 41 -0.41 17.36 -6.98
C LEU A 41 0.25 17.26 -8.37
N LEU A 42 -0.55 17.34 -9.44
CA LEU A 42 -0.05 17.35 -10.82
C LEU A 42 0.72 18.63 -11.15
N GLU A 43 0.15 19.80 -10.83
CA GLU A 43 0.76 21.11 -11.06
C GLU A 43 2.09 21.27 -10.31
N LYS A 44 2.17 20.72 -9.09
CA LYS A 44 3.40 20.72 -8.28
C LYS A 44 4.37 19.58 -8.64
N ASN A 45 4.08 18.81 -9.69
CA ASN A 45 4.90 17.68 -10.13
C ASN A 45 5.16 16.61 -9.05
N ILE A 46 4.25 16.43 -8.10
CA ILE A 46 4.33 15.37 -7.08
C ILE A 46 3.88 14.05 -7.66
N ILE A 47 2.80 14.09 -8.44
CA ILE A 47 2.32 12.95 -9.21
C ILE A 47 2.37 13.24 -10.71
N LYS A 48 2.29 12.20 -11.50
CA LYS A 48 2.12 12.26 -12.95
C LYS A 48 1.03 11.27 -13.37
N LYS A 49 0.40 11.52 -14.53
CA LYS A 49 -0.40 10.48 -15.19
C LYS A 49 0.53 9.32 -15.51
N ASP A 50 0.12 8.13 -15.10
CA ASP A 50 0.90 6.91 -15.32
C ASP A 50 0.80 6.50 -16.78
N ASN A 51 1.94 6.23 -17.41
CA ASN A 51 2.04 5.80 -18.78
C ASN A 51 2.45 4.31 -18.90
N SER A 52 2.29 3.55 -17.82
CA SER A 52 2.60 2.11 -17.82
C SER A 52 1.81 1.36 -18.90
N LEU A 53 2.45 0.38 -19.50
CA LEU A 53 1.77 -0.58 -20.34
C LEU A 53 1.14 -1.66 -19.47
N LEU A 54 -0.18 -1.78 -19.52
CA LEU A 54 -0.96 -2.74 -18.74
C LEU A 54 -1.45 -3.85 -19.67
N ILE A 55 -1.22 -5.09 -19.31
CA ILE A 55 -1.59 -6.27 -20.09
C ILE A 55 -2.22 -7.29 -19.13
N GLU A 56 -3.33 -7.89 -19.55
CA GLU A 56 -3.90 -9.05 -18.85
C GLU A 56 -3.49 -10.33 -19.54
N LEU A 57 -3.06 -11.32 -18.76
CA LEU A 57 -2.68 -12.65 -19.25
C LEU A 57 -3.70 -13.69 -18.81
N ASP A 58 -4.18 -14.49 -19.74
CA ASP A 58 -4.98 -15.67 -19.44
C ASP A 58 -4.09 -16.88 -19.06
N LYS A 59 -4.71 -18.02 -18.73
CA LYS A 59 -4.00 -19.26 -18.38
C LYS A 59 -3.09 -19.83 -19.46
N ASN A 60 -3.31 -19.43 -20.71
CA ASN A 60 -2.51 -19.83 -21.88
C ASN A 60 -1.52 -18.74 -22.31
N LEU A 61 -1.42 -17.67 -21.46
CA LEU A 61 -0.57 -16.50 -21.69
C LEU A 61 -0.96 -15.66 -22.92
N ASN A 62 -2.21 -15.78 -23.37
CA ASN A 62 -2.73 -14.88 -24.38
C ASN A 62 -2.94 -13.49 -23.78
N TYR A 63 -2.65 -12.48 -24.60
CA TYR A 63 -2.75 -11.07 -24.18
C TYR A 63 -4.15 -10.53 -24.38
N SER A 64 -4.62 -9.79 -23.39
CA SER A 64 -5.80 -8.96 -23.51
C SER A 64 -5.48 -7.53 -23.07
N ASN A 65 -5.84 -6.58 -23.93
CA ASN A 65 -5.84 -5.16 -23.56
C ASN A 65 -7.16 -4.76 -22.88
N ASN A 66 -8.16 -5.63 -22.85
CA ASN A 66 -9.40 -5.46 -22.12
C ASN A 66 -9.21 -5.83 -20.64
N LEU A 67 -8.62 -4.91 -19.92
CA LEU A 67 -8.32 -5.07 -18.50
C LEU A 67 -9.63 -5.08 -17.69
N ARG A 68 -9.97 -6.23 -17.14
CA ARG A 68 -11.13 -6.41 -16.24
C ARG A 68 -10.79 -6.09 -14.78
N ASN A 69 -9.50 -5.93 -14.50
CA ASN A 69 -9.02 -5.68 -13.15
C ASN A 69 -9.39 -4.25 -12.71
N GLU A 70 -10.01 -4.13 -11.54
CA GLU A 70 -10.41 -2.83 -10.97
C GLU A 70 -9.24 -1.86 -10.75
N PHE A 71 -8.01 -2.36 -10.59
CA PHE A 71 -6.80 -1.54 -10.47
C PHE A 71 -6.38 -0.86 -11.79
N CYS A 72 -6.98 -1.26 -12.90
CA CYS A 72 -6.70 -0.73 -14.22
C CYS A 72 -7.78 0.25 -14.70
N SER A 73 -8.85 0.43 -13.94
CA SER A 73 -9.96 1.31 -14.30
C SER A 73 -9.72 2.76 -13.85
N GLY A 74 -10.31 3.71 -14.57
CA GLY A 74 -10.22 5.14 -14.27
C GLY A 74 -8.87 5.77 -14.65
N ASN A 75 -8.55 6.90 -14.03
CA ASN A 75 -7.28 7.58 -14.24
C ASN A 75 -6.21 6.97 -13.34
N ILE A 76 -5.07 6.62 -13.92
CA ILE A 76 -3.95 6.02 -13.20
C ILE A 76 -2.86 7.07 -13.00
N TYR A 77 -2.33 7.13 -11.79
CA TYR A 77 -1.29 8.06 -11.39
C TYR A 77 -0.12 7.33 -10.74
N SER A 78 1.06 7.87 -10.88
CA SER A 78 2.26 7.45 -10.15
C SER A 78 2.95 8.66 -9.51
N SER A 79 3.72 8.43 -8.46
CA SER A 79 4.60 9.46 -7.93
C SER A 79 5.64 9.85 -8.98
N LYS A 80 6.02 11.11 -9.03
CA LYS A 80 7.06 11.61 -9.93
C LYS A 80 8.43 11.00 -9.61
N SER A 81 8.71 10.73 -8.33
CA SER A 81 9.91 10.03 -7.87
C SER A 81 9.62 8.53 -7.69
N PHE A 82 9.29 8.12 -6.49
CA PHE A 82 8.89 6.76 -6.16
C PHE A 82 7.74 6.78 -5.14
N MET A 83 6.92 5.75 -5.15
CA MET A 83 5.67 5.74 -4.39
C MET A 83 5.88 5.86 -2.86
N GLY A 84 7.03 5.38 -2.36
CA GLY A 84 7.34 5.49 -0.93
C GLY A 84 7.57 6.92 -0.45
N ASP A 85 7.89 7.83 -1.35
CA ASP A 85 8.14 9.25 -1.05
C ASP A 85 6.89 10.13 -1.20
N LEU A 86 5.81 9.61 -1.77
CA LEU A 86 4.59 10.37 -2.06
C LEU A 86 4.06 11.14 -0.84
N ALA A 87 4.04 10.50 0.33
CA ALA A 87 3.54 11.13 1.55
C ALA A 87 4.40 12.31 2.00
N ASN A 88 5.74 12.18 1.91
CA ASN A 88 6.67 13.27 2.24
C ASN A 88 6.50 14.45 1.28
N GLN A 89 6.31 14.19 -0.01
CA GLN A 89 6.09 15.23 -1.00
C GLN A 89 4.78 15.98 -0.76
N ILE A 90 3.71 15.27 -0.38
CA ILE A 90 2.43 15.88 0.00
C ILE A 90 2.60 16.76 1.25
N LEU A 91 3.33 16.31 2.27
CA LEU A 91 3.59 17.10 3.47
C LEU A 91 4.35 18.42 3.17
N ASN A 92 5.24 18.38 2.18
CA ASN A 92 6.05 19.53 1.80
C ASN A 92 5.35 20.49 0.80
N LEU A 93 4.13 20.16 0.35
CA LEU A 93 3.40 20.91 -0.69
C LEU A 93 3.31 22.41 -0.46
N ASN A 94 3.12 22.85 0.77
CA ASN A 94 2.79 24.24 1.10
C ASN A 94 3.87 24.96 1.93
N ASN A 95 5.12 24.46 1.96
CA ASN A 95 6.17 24.98 2.86
C ASN A 95 5.74 25.05 4.34
N LYS A 96 4.61 24.44 4.69
CA LYS A 96 4.08 24.35 6.05
C LYS A 96 4.80 23.27 6.89
N SER A 97 5.80 22.61 6.30
CA SER A 97 6.63 21.63 7.01
C SER A 97 7.30 22.20 8.27
N LYS A 98 7.48 23.52 8.36
CA LYS A 98 7.98 24.20 9.57
C LYS A 98 7.01 24.12 10.77
N GLN A 99 5.76 23.71 10.55
CA GLN A 99 4.73 23.56 11.60
C GLN A 99 4.43 22.10 11.93
N VAL A 100 5.14 21.14 11.30
CA VAL A 100 4.90 19.73 11.45
C VAL A 100 6.18 19.02 11.88
N ASP A 101 6.17 18.49 13.09
CA ASP A 101 7.25 17.64 13.58
C ASP A 101 7.02 16.19 13.13
N LEU A 102 8.04 15.58 12.54
CA LEU A 102 8.00 14.21 12.05
C LEU A 102 8.85 13.30 12.93
N TYR A 103 8.21 12.34 13.56
CA TYR A 103 8.87 11.34 14.38
C TYR A 103 8.83 10.00 13.66
N PHE A 104 9.97 9.57 13.13
CA PHE A 104 10.14 8.27 12.46
C PHE A 104 10.65 7.22 13.45
N GLN A 105 10.39 5.94 13.11
CA GLN A 105 10.80 4.77 13.90
C GLN A 105 10.15 4.70 15.30
N GLU A 106 9.09 5.46 15.53
CA GLU A 106 8.33 5.48 16.77
C GLU A 106 7.09 4.57 16.62
N LEU A 107 7.19 3.36 17.14
CA LEU A 107 6.07 2.41 17.13
C LEU A 107 5.19 2.64 18.36
N ILE A 108 4.07 3.33 18.21
CA ILE A 108 3.12 3.54 19.31
C ILE A 108 2.49 2.20 19.72
N ILE A 109 2.64 1.86 21.00
CA ILE A 109 2.14 0.61 21.60
C ILE A 109 1.08 0.85 22.68
N ASN A 110 0.99 2.03 23.24
CA ASN A 110 0.01 2.36 24.27
C ASN A 110 -0.58 3.74 24.06
N LEU A 111 -1.86 3.86 24.41
CA LEU A 111 -2.64 5.08 24.41
C LEU A 111 -3.29 5.27 25.78
N ALA A 112 -3.35 6.50 26.26
CA ALA A 112 -4.15 6.90 27.40
C ALA A 112 -4.80 8.26 27.14
N PHE A 113 -6.02 8.46 27.64
CA PHE A 113 -6.71 9.75 27.60
C PHE A 113 -6.92 10.24 29.03
N GLN A 114 -6.29 11.33 29.40
CA GLN A 114 -6.27 11.87 30.76
C GLN A 114 -6.30 13.39 30.71
N ASN A 115 -7.12 14.02 31.55
CA ASN A 115 -7.24 15.47 31.61
C ASN A 115 -7.46 16.13 30.25
N ASN A 116 -8.32 15.55 29.44
CA ASN A 116 -8.63 15.98 28.06
C ASN A 116 -7.43 15.97 27.09
N ASN A 117 -6.37 15.23 27.41
CA ASN A 117 -5.20 15.07 26.57
C ASN A 117 -4.92 13.59 26.28
N TRP A 118 -4.43 13.32 25.10
CA TRP A 118 -3.88 12.04 24.72
C TRP A 118 -2.42 11.93 25.16
N VAL A 119 -2.08 10.79 25.72
CA VAL A 119 -0.70 10.38 26.00
C VAL A 119 -0.41 9.13 25.19
N LEU A 120 0.56 9.21 24.28
CA LEU A 120 0.99 8.11 23.44
C LEU A 120 2.36 7.65 23.89
N LYS A 121 2.53 6.34 24.08
CA LYS A 121 3.83 5.74 24.43
C LYS A 121 4.32 4.87 23.28
N SER A 122 5.54 5.12 22.82
CA SER A 122 6.23 4.28 21.84
C SER A 122 6.85 3.04 22.50
N LYS A 123 7.21 2.09 21.66
CA LYS A 123 7.96 0.90 22.08
C LYS A 123 9.34 1.26 22.60
N GLU A 124 9.91 2.29 22.05
CA GLU A 124 11.25 2.84 22.37
C GLU A 124 11.24 3.64 23.69
N GLY A 125 10.03 3.92 24.25
CA GLY A 125 9.85 4.60 25.52
C GLY A 125 9.52 6.09 25.40
N SER A 126 9.48 6.66 24.19
CA SER A 126 9.12 8.06 23.95
C SER A 126 7.65 8.31 24.35
N LEU A 127 7.39 9.50 24.89
CA LEU A 127 6.05 9.96 25.22
C LEU A 127 5.67 11.16 24.37
N PHE A 128 4.47 11.11 23.79
CA PHE A 128 3.90 12.21 23.01
C PHE A 128 2.58 12.64 23.63
N TYR A 129 2.32 13.93 23.65
CA TYR A 129 1.12 14.54 24.22
C TYR A 129 0.35 15.29 23.13
N SER A 130 -0.97 15.14 23.10
CA SER A 130 -1.81 15.82 22.12
C SER A 130 -3.18 16.15 22.67
N LYS A 131 -3.70 17.34 22.35
CA LYS A 131 -5.09 17.73 22.64
C LYS A 131 -6.08 17.04 21.71
N PHE A 132 -5.67 16.75 20.48
CA PHE A 132 -6.49 16.09 19.48
C PHE A 132 -5.65 15.03 18.76
N LEU A 133 -6.19 13.83 18.62
CA LEU A 133 -5.49 12.69 18.01
C LEU A 133 -6.16 12.28 16.71
N VAL A 134 -5.39 12.17 15.64
CA VAL A 134 -5.84 11.55 14.38
C VAL A 134 -5.12 10.22 14.15
N ILE A 135 -5.87 9.14 14.02
CA ILE A 135 -5.32 7.81 13.74
C ILE A 135 -5.63 7.42 12.29
N SER A 136 -4.58 7.27 11.47
CA SER A 136 -4.69 6.82 10.08
C SER A 136 -4.46 5.32 9.90
N SER A 137 -3.75 4.68 10.83
CA SER A 137 -3.52 3.23 10.83
C SER A 137 -4.49 2.53 11.76
N ASN A 138 -5.18 1.51 11.27
CA ASN A 138 -6.09 0.73 12.12
C ASN A 138 -5.39 -0.27 13.07
N LEU A 139 -4.06 -0.31 13.12
CA LEU A 139 -3.35 -1.25 13.98
C LEU A 139 -3.72 -1.09 15.46
N LEU A 140 -3.84 0.15 15.95
CA LEU A 140 -4.16 0.44 17.34
C LEU A 140 -5.62 0.14 17.73
N LEU A 141 -6.48 -0.15 16.72
CA LEU A 141 -7.90 -0.45 16.87
C LEU A 141 -8.25 -1.91 16.55
N HIS A 142 -7.32 -2.66 15.95
CA HIS A 142 -7.60 -3.99 15.43
C HIS A 142 -7.04 -5.08 16.35
N LYS A 143 -7.77 -6.21 16.51
CA LYS A 143 -7.35 -7.35 17.36
C LYS A 143 -5.93 -7.86 17.09
N ARG A 144 -5.40 -7.69 15.87
CA ARG A 144 -4.04 -8.10 15.52
C ARG A 144 -2.95 -7.29 16.25
N SER A 145 -3.30 -6.11 16.83
CA SER A 145 -2.38 -5.34 17.67
C SER A 145 -1.83 -6.16 18.83
N LYS A 146 -2.66 -6.99 19.47
CA LYS A 146 -2.24 -7.86 20.56
C LYS A 146 -0.99 -8.66 20.20
N LYS A 147 -1.00 -9.33 19.05
CA LYS A 147 0.14 -10.12 18.56
C LYS A 147 1.30 -9.27 18.02
N ILE A 148 0.99 -8.19 17.29
CA ILE A 148 2.02 -7.40 16.58
C ILE A 148 2.77 -6.49 17.54
N LEU A 149 2.04 -5.86 18.48
CA LEU A 149 2.60 -4.92 19.47
C LEU A 149 2.99 -5.61 20.77
N ASN A 150 2.64 -6.89 20.94
CA ASN A 150 2.83 -7.68 22.15
C ASN A 150 2.14 -7.01 23.37
N VAL A 151 0.83 -6.74 23.23
CA VAL A 151 -0.01 -6.12 24.25
C VAL A 151 -1.21 -7.01 24.54
N ASP A 152 -1.72 -6.96 25.78
CA ASP A 152 -2.84 -7.82 26.21
C ASP A 152 -4.19 -7.36 25.68
N GLU A 153 -4.36 -6.05 25.49
CA GLU A 153 -5.59 -5.43 25.03
C GLU A 153 -5.36 -4.60 23.78
N ILE A 154 -6.45 -4.32 23.03
CA ILE A 154 -6.43 -3.37 21.92
C ILE A 154 -6.16 -1.97 22.51
N PRO A 155 -5.09 -1.28 22.09
CA PRO A 155 -4.66 -0.03 22.75
C PRO A 155 -5.75 1.03 22.85
N LEU A 156 -6.54 1.22 21.79
CA LEU A 156 -7.62 2.20 21.82
C LEU A 156 -8.77 1.76 22.72
N ALA A 157 -9.18 0.51 22.71
CA ALA A 157 -10.23 -0.01 23.59
C ALA A 157 -9.86 0.19 25.06
N LYS A 158 -8.58 -0.05 25.40
CA LYS A 158 -8.07 0.19 26.75
C LYS A 158 -8.16 1.65 27.16
N ALA A 159 -7.88 2.58 26.24
CA ALA A 159 -7.85 4.02 26.49
C ALA A 159 -9.25 4.65 26.57
N THR A 160 -10.26 4.06 25.92
CA THR A 160 -11.59 4.65 25.72
C THR A 160 -12.71 3.71 26.16
N LYS A 161 -12.60 3.20 27.38
CA LYS A 161 -13.55 2.21 27.92
C LYS A 161 -15.01 2.70 27.80
N ASN A 162 -15.88 1.79 27.29
CA ASN A 162 -17.34 1.97 27.19
C ASN A 162 -17.80 3.13 26.30
N ASN A 163 -17.06 3.48 25.25
CA ASN A 163 -17.53 4.45 24.27
C ASN A 163 -18.17 3.75 23.06
N ILE A 164 -19.49 3.93 22.89
CA ILE A 164 -20.30 3.25 21.88
C ILE A 164 -19.74 3.44 20.45
N LYS A 165 -19.29 4.65 20.08
CA LYS A 165 -18.75 4.91 18.73
C LYS A 165 -17.43 4.18 18.49
N ILE A 166 -16.53 4.22 19.46
CA ILE A 166 -15.22 3.58 19.36
C ILE A 166 -15.39 2.06 19.40
N ASP A 167 -16.28 1.55 20.24
CA ASP A 167 -16.61 0.13 20.30
C ASP A 167 -17.20 -0.35 18.98
N GLU A 168 -18.06 0.43 18.31
CA GLU A 168 -18.59 0.13 16.98
C GLU A 168 -17.46 0.07 15.92
N ILE A 169 -16.51 0.99 15.95
CA ILE A 169 -15.33 0.95 15.06
C ILE A 169 -14.53 -0.32 15.29
N ILE A 170 -14.18 -0.59 16.54
CA ILE A 170 -13.37 -1.77 16.92
C ILE A 170 -14.08 -3.05 16.52
N HIS A 171 -15.39 -3.14 16.82
CA HIS A 171 -16.21 -4.28 16.43
C HIS A 171 -16.22 -4.48 14.91
N THR A 172 -16.46 -3.42 14.14
CA THR A 172 -16.43 -3.50 12.67
C THR A 172 -15.07 -3.98 12.15
N LEU A 173 -13.99 -3.46 12.72
CA LEU A 173 -12.62 -3.84 12.34
C LEU A 173 -12.29 -5.29 12.67
N GLN A 174 -12.92 -5.91 13.67
CA GLN A 174 -12.72 -7.35 13.96
C GLN A 174 -13.15 -8.25 12.81
N TYR A 175 -14.10 -7.81 11.98
CA TYR A 175 -14.57 -8.51 10.78
C TYR A 175 -13.82 -8.10 9.51
N GLN A 176 -12.88 -7.15 9.60
CA GLN A 176 -11.95 -6.90 8.50
C GLN A 176 -10.87 -7.97 8.48
N ASN A 177 -10.77 -8.63 7.35
CA ASN A 177 -9.69 -9.58 7.10
C ASN A 177 -8.61 -8.90 6.25
N TYR A 178 -7.37 -9.23 6.53
CA TYR A 178 -6.25 -8.78 5.72
C TYR A 178 -5.68 -9.94 4.93
N ILE A 179 -5.52 -9.71 3.64
CA ILE A 179 -4.88 -10.69 2.76
C ILE A 179 -3.37 -10.59 3.00
N GLU A 180 -2.75 -11.71 3.37
CA GLU A 180 -1.30 -11.82 3.37
C GLU A 180 -0.81 -12.06 1.95
N ARG A 181 0.32 -11.43 1.58
CA ARG A 181 0.95 -11.61 0.27
C ARG A 181 2.46 -11.67 0.41
N ILE A 182 3.07 -12.34 -0.53
CA ILE A 182 4.51 -12.40 -0.68
C ILE A 182 4.85 -11.65 -1.96
N ASN A 183 5.73 -10.67 -1.87
CA ASN A 183 6.28 -10.01 -3.03
C ASN A 183 7.72 -10.50 -3.22
N PHE A 184 8.00 -10.89 -4.44
CA PHE A 184 9.29 -11.35 -4.88
C PHE A 184 9.93 -10.23 -5.69
N LEU A 185 11.08 -9.73 -5.26
CA LEU A 185 11.79 -8.61 -5.86
C LEU A 185 13.04 -9.13 -6.55
N ILE A 186 13.18 -8.85 -7.83
CA ILE A 186 14.30 -9.30 -8.65
C ILE A 186 15.00 -8.05 -9.20
N TYR A 187 16.30 -8.01 -9.01
CA TYR A 187 17.18 -6.97 -9.55
C TYR A 187 17.97 -7.56 -10.70
N THR A 188 17.66 -7.11 -11.95
CA THR A 188 18.25 -7.69 -13.14
C THR A 188 19.68 -7.20 -13.37
N ARG A 189 20.50 -7.99 -14.06
CA ARG A 189 21.82 -7.54 -14.53
C ARG A 189 21.69 -6.50 -15.65
N LYS A 190 22.79 -5.84 -15.97
CA LYS A 190 22.86 -4.78 -16.97
C LYS A 190 22.48 -5.26 -18.36
N GLU A 191 22.77 -6.51 -18.66
CA GLU A 191 22.54 -7.16 -19.95
C GLU A 191 21.09 -7.59 -20.16
N TYR A 192 20.27 -7.55 -19.11
CA TYR A 192 18.86 -7.92 -19.23
C TYR A 192 18.09 -6.87 -20.03
N GLN A 193 17.58 -7.27 -21.16
CA GLN A 193 16.77 -6.43 -22.04
C GLN A 193 15.40 -7.08 -22.24
N LEU A 194 14.35 -6.29 -22.11
CA LEU A 194 13.04 -6.70 -22.58
C LEU A 194 13.07 -6.74 -24.11
N LYS A 195 12.49 -7.78 -24.72
CA LYS A 195 12.48 -7.98 -26.19
C LYS A 195 11.83 -6.82 -26.94
N GLU A 196 10.93 -6.08 -26.30
CA GLU A 196 10.37 -4.86 -26.85
C GLU A 196 11.04 -3.62 -26.26
N ASN A 197 11.31 -2.64 -27.13
CA ASN A 197 11.70 -1.28 -26.75
C ASN A 197 10.49 -0.57 -26.09
N ILE A 198 10.15 -0.99 -24.87
CA ILE A 198 9.04 -0.42 -24.11
C ILE A 198 9.45 1.01 -23.73
N LYS A 199 8.93 1.99 -24.47
CA LYS A 199 9.13 3.43 -24.19
C LYS A 199 8.36 3.89 -22.92
N LYS A 200 7.78 2.95 -22.18
CA LYS A 200 6.95 3.19 -21.00
C LYS A 200 7.75 3.09 -19.71
N ASP A 201 7.27 3.73 -18.65
CA ASP A 201 7.92 3.70 -17.32
C ASP A 201 7.87 2.30 -16.70
N ASN A 202 6.72 1.63 -16.83
CA ASN A 202 6.52 0.27 -16.34
C ASN A 202 5.80 -0.58 -17.37
N LEU A 203 6.02 -1.89 -17.28
CA LEU A 203 5.19 -2.91 -17.89
C LEU A 203 4.57 -3.75 -16.77
N ILE A 204 3.26 -3.86 -16.78
CA ILE A 204 2.50 -4.54 -15.72
C ILE A 204 1.64 -5.63 -16.35
N TYR A 205 1.93 -6.86 -15.99
CA TYR A 205 1.10 -8.01 -16.30
C TYR A 205 0.16 -8.29 -15.13
N TYR A 206 -1.12 -8.30 -15.40
CA TYR A 206 -2.15 -8.83 -14.50
C TYR A 206 -2.54 -10.22 -14.98
N LEU A 207 -2.56 -11.19 -14.11
CA LEU A 207 -3.01 -12.54 -14.41
C LEU A 207 -4.51 -12.63 -14.13
N ASP A 208 -5.28 -13.23 -15.05
CA ASP A 208 -6.67 -13.56 -14.78
C ASP A 208 -6.78 -14.64 -13.67
N LYS A 209 -7.98 -14.93 -13.19
CA LYS A 209 -8.17 -15.88 -12.09
C LYS A 209 -7.58 -17.26 -12.39
N ASN A 210 -7.76 -17.77 -13.60
CA ASN A 210 -7.26 -19.08 -14.00
C ASN A 210 -5.74 -19.11 -14.10
N ALA A 211 -5.14 -18.02 -14.62
CA ALA A 211 -3.70 -17.85 -14.65
C ALA A 211 -3.11 -17.70 -13.26
N GLN A 212 -3.80 -16.97 -12.37
CA GLN A 212 -3.41 -16.84 -10.97
C GLN A 212 -3.35 -18.21 -10.27
N GLU A 213 -4.36 -19.05 -10.46
CA GLU A 213 -4.40 -20.40 -9.89
C GLU A 213 -3.29 -21.29 -10.46
N LYS A 214 -3.04 -21.20 -11.77
CA LYS A 214 -2.00 -22.00 -12.45
C LYS A 214 -0.58 -21.61 -12.02
N TYR A 215 -0.28 -20.31 -11.95
CA TYR A 215 1.09 -19.81 -11.76
C TYR A 215 1.38 -19.32 -10.32
N GLY A 216 0.37 -19.06 -9.52
CA GLY A 216 0.53 -18.58 -8.14
C GLY A 216 0.84 -17.09 -8.02
N PHE A 217 0.72 -16.32 -9.11
CA PHE A 217 0.97 -14.89 -9.14
C PHE A 217 -0.28 -14.10 -9.52
N GLU A 218 -0.45 -12.93 -8.92
CA GLU A 218 -1.53 -12.01 -9.26
C GLU A 218 -1.09 -10.98 -10.31
N ARG A 219 0.14 -10.48 -10.13
CA ARG A 219 0.65 -9.37 -10.91
C ARG A 219 2.16 -9.38 -10.96
N ILE A 220 2.71 -9.00 -12.10
CA ILE A 220 4.14 -8.86 -12.34
C ILE A 220 4.41 -7.46 -12.87
N VAL A 221 5.30 -6.73 -12.22
CA VAL A 221 5.61 -5.33 -12.52
C VAL A 221 7.07 -5.19 -12.90
N PHE A 222 7.34 -4.85 -14.14
CA PHE A 222 8.67 -4.45 -14.61
C PHE A 222 8.80 -2.95 -14.46
N GLN A 223 9.73 -2.50 -13.65
CA GLN A 223 9.97 -1.10 -13.33
C GLN A 223 11.30 -0.65 -13.90
N LYS A 224 11.24 0.28 -14.86
CA LYS A 224 12.44 0.86 -15.45
C LYS A 224 13.20 1.70 -14.44
N GLN A 225 14.47 1.45 -14.31
CA GLN A 225 15.37 2.20 -13.43
C GLN A 225 16.15 3.28 -14.20
N ILE A 226 16.75 4.22 -13.47
CA ILE A 226 17.52 5.35 -14.05
C ILE A 226 18.62 4.87 -14.98
N ASN A 227 19.27 3.76 -14.64
CA ASN A 227 20.35 3.15 -15.43
C ASN A 227 19.89 2.29 -16.62
N LYS A 228 18.62 2.43 -17.03
CA LYS A 228 17.95 1.66 -18.09
C LYS A 228 17.78 0.16 -17.79
N ARG A 229 18.10 -0.29 -16.59
CA ARG A 229 17.82 -1.66 -16.12
C ARG A 229 16.35 -1.79 -15.71
N TYR A 230 15.93 -3.02 -15.46
CA TYR A 230 14.60 -3.31 -14.96
C TYR A 230 14.67 -3.98 -13.60
N GLY A 231 13.91 -3.43 -12.66
CA GLY A 231 13.58 -4.15 -11.46
C GLY A 231 12.22 -4.81 -11.60
N ILE A 232 12.04 -6.01 -11.09
CA ILE A 232 10.82 -6.78 -11.24
C ILE A 232 10.22 -7.03 -9.87
N VAL A 233 8.94 -6.72 -9.71
CA VAL A 233 8.18 -7.03 -8.51
C VAL A 233 7.07 -7.99 -8.88
N VAL A 234 7.14 -9.20 -8.34
CA VAL A 234 6.13 -10.24 -8.53
C VAL A 234 5.26 -10.30 -7.28
N HIS A 235 3.96 -10.11 -7.44
CA HIS A 235 2.99 -10.20 -6.37
C HIS A 235 2.34 -11.58 -6.40
N SER A 236 2.50 -12.36 -5.32
CA SER A 236 1.83 -13.66 -5.21
C SER A 236 0.32 -13.51 -5.00
N ILE A 237 -0.42 -14.57 -5.31
CA ILE A 237 -1.77 -14.74 -4.79
C ILE A 237 -1.73 -15.01 -3.28
N LYS A 238 -2.91 -14.96 -2.63
CA LYS A 238 -3.07 -15.48 -1.28
C LYS A 238 -2.93 -17.00 -1.33
N ASP A 239 -1.78 -17.50 -0.90
CA ASP A 239 -1.55 -18.94 -0.78
C ASP A 239 -0.99 -19.26 0.61
N ASN A 240 -1.75 -19.98 1.40
CA ASN A 240 -1.31 -20.42 2.72
C ASN A 240 -0.12 -21.40 2.64
N ASN A 241 -0.02 -22.16 1.55
CA ASN A 241 1.08 -23.09 1.32
C ASN A 241 2.40 -22.32 1.04
N LEU A 242 2.34 -21.25 0.26
CA LEU A 242 3.51 -20.36 0.04
C LEU A 242 4.05 -19.79 1.35
N ILE A 243 3.16 -19.46 2.30
CA ILE A 243 3.57 -18.96 3.62
C ILE A 243 4.28 -20.04 4.45
N ILE A 244 3.86 -21.29 4.32
CA ILE A 244 4.50 -22.45 4.96
C ILE A 244 5.84 -22.74 4.28
N GLU A 245 5.90 -22.67 2.97
CA GLU A 245 7.11 -22.88 2.17
C GLU A 245 8.20 -21.82 2.38
N LEU A 246 7.84 -20.60 2.82
CA LEU A 246 8.81 -19.56 3.21
C LEU A 246 9.85 -20.01 4.24
N LYS A 247 9.56 -21.09 4.97
CA LYS A 247 10.48 -21.68 5.95
C LYS A 247 11.43 -22.72 5.35
N LYS A 248 11.27 -23.07 4.08
CA LYS A 248 12.13 -24.05 3.38
C LYS A 248 13.34 -23.35 2.76
N ASN A 249 14.47 -23.99 2.80
CA ASN A 249 15.77 -23.45 2.35
C ASN A 249 15.84 -23.13 0.83
N ASN A 250 14.86 -23.56 0.02
CA ASN A 250 14.86 -23.39 -1.45
C ASN A 250 13.71 -22.51 -1.98
N PHE A 251 13.02 -21.79 -1.09
CA PHE A 251 11.83 -21.02 -1.47
C PHE A 251 12.08 -19.99 -2.58
N GLU A 252 13.23 -19.29 -2.54
CA GLU A 252 13.59 -18.31 -3.58
C GLU A 252 13.79 -18.98 -4.94
N LYS A 253 14.39 -20.16 -4.97
CA LYS A 253 14.60 -20.94 -6.19
C LYS A 253 13.27 -21.44 -6.78
N ASP A 254 12.34 -21.88 -5.94
CA ASP A 254 11.03 -22.33 -6.37
C ASP A 254 10.21 -21.19 -6.95
N LEU A 255 10.24 -20.00 -6.35
CA LEU A 255 9.58 -18.83 -6.90
C LEU A 255 10.20 -18.40 -8.23
N LEU A 256 11.52 -18.42 -8.34
CA LEU A 256 12.22 -18.11 -9.59
C LEU A 256 11.89 -19.13 -10.68
N TYR A 257 11.85 -20.41 -10.34
CA TYR A 257 11.45 -21.47 -11.27
C TYR A 257 10.03 -21.24 -11.81
N ARG A 258 9.05 -20.99 -10.92
CA ARG A 258 7.66 -20.69 -11.34
C ARG A 258 7.58 -19.43 -12.20
N PHE A 259 8.37 -18.40 -11.86
CA PHE A 259 8.46 -17.18 -12.63
C PHE A 259 9.02 -17.43 -14.03
N ASN A 260 10.14 -18.14 -14.14
CA ASN A 260 10.75 -18.48 -15.42
C ASN A 260 9.83 -19.33 -16.28
N LYS A 261 9.16 -20.33 -15.69
CA LYS A 261 8.20 -21.18 -16.39
C LYS A 261 7.04 -20.36 -16.99
N LEU A 262 6.58 -19.32 -16.31
CA LEU A 262 5.55 -18.42 -16.84
C LEU A 262 6.03 -17.70 -18.12
N PHE A 263 7.33 -17.43 -18.25
CA PHE A 263 7.89 -16.68 -19.37
C PHE A 263 8.65 -17.54 -20.40
N GLU A 264 8.91 -18.81 -20.13
CA GLU A 264 9.48 -19.74 -21.12
C GLU A 264 8.61 -19.83 -22.38
N GLU A 265 7.30 -19.84 -22.19
CA GLU A 265 6.31 -19.89 -23.27
C GLU A 265 5.97 -18.50 -23.84
N ASN A 266 6.50 -17.42 -23.26
CA ASN A 266 6.16 -16.06 -23.61
C ASN A 266 7.28 -15.38 -24.40
N PRO A 267 7.06 -15.04 -25.71
CA PRO A 267 8.10 -14.47 -26.55
C PRO A 267 8.56 -13.07 -26.16
N LEU A 268 7.84 -12.36 -25.27
CA LEU A 268 8.17 -10.97 -24.89
C LEU A 268 9.23 -10.85 -23.81
N ILE A 269 9.51 -11.92 -23.08
CA ILE A 269 10.40 -11.88 -21.91
C ILE A 269 11.39 -13.02 -22.02
N ASN A 270 12.67 -12.67 -21.98
CA ASN A 270 13.72 -13.69 -21.85
C ASN A 270 13.69 -14.28 -20.44
N THR A 271 13.98 -15.57 -20.33
CA THR A 271 14.17 -16.22 -19.03
C THR A 271 15.18 -15.44 -18.20
N LEU A 272 14.91 -15.34 -16.91
CA LEU A 272 15.74 -14.57 -15.97
C LEU A 272 16.94 -15.40 -15.50
N ASP A 273 17.88 -15.68 -16.40
CA ASP A 273 19.17 -16.25 -16.01
C ASP A 273 20.14 -15.17 -15.46
N ASN A 274 19.80 -13.91 -15.68
CA ASN A 274 20.64 -12.75 -15.41
C ASN A 274 20.07 -11.82 -14.36
N TYR A 275 20.11 -12.20 -13.08
CA TYR A 275 19.79 -11.33 -11.95
C TYR A 275 21.02 -11.09 -11.06
N GLU A 276 21.06 -9.90 -10.43
CA GLU A 276 22.11 -9.54 -9.46
C GLU A 276 21.72 -9.92 -8.04
N ASP A 277 20.43 -9.72 -7.72
CA ASP A 277 19.92 -9.96 -6.39
C ASP A 277 18.44 -10.30 -6.42
N ILE A 278 18.01 -11.05 -5.42
CA ILE A 278 16.64 -11.43 -5.17
C ILE A 278 16.33 -11.13 -3.71
N SER A 279 15.15 -10.62 -3.46
CA SER A 279 14.66 -10.47 -2.09
C SER A 279 13.17 -10.74 -1.98
N ILE A 280 12.76 -11.22 -0.81
CA ILE A 280 11.37 -11.53 -0.52
C ILE A 280 10.84 -10.52 0.49
N MET A 281 9.63 -10.04 0.26
CA MET A 281 8.88 -9.19 1.17
C MET A 281 7.55 -9.83 1.52
N ARG A 282 7.35 -10.11 2.79
CA ARG A 282 6.07 -10.59 3.29
C ARG A 282 5.20 -9.43 3.76
N TRP A 283 4.05 -9.28 3.13
CA TRP A 283 2.99 -8.38 3.55
C TRP A 283 1.98 -9.11 4.43
N ARG A 284 2.04 -8.91 5.73
CA ARG A 284 1.09 -9.53 6.67
C ARG A 284 -0.31 -8.93 6.57
N ALA A 285 -0.43 -7.76 5.96
CA ALA A 285 -1.69 -7.04 5.76
C ALA A 285 -1.57 -6.19 4.50
N SER A 286 -1.77 -6.81 3.33
CA SER A 286 -1.61 -6.10 2.06
C SER A 286 -2.85 -5.29 1.70
N GLN A 287 -4.03 -5.82 1.90
CA GLN A 287 -5.29 -5.18 1.55
C GLN A 287 -6.39 -5.55 2.54
N PRO A 288 -7.21 -4.60 3.03
CA PRO A 288 -8.37 -4.92 3.83
C PRO A 288 -9.46 -5.55 2.96
N GLY A 289 -10.16 -6.51 3.53
CA GLY A 289 -11.37 -7.10 2.98
C GLY A 289 -12.44 -7.22 4.07
N GLY A 290 -13.68 -7.50 3.70
CA GLY A 290 -14.80 -7.64 4.64
C GLY A 290 -15.49 -6.32 4.96
N LEU A 291 -15.93 -6.14 6.21
CA LEU A 291 -16.72 -4.98 6.62
C LEU A 291 -15.91 -3.68 6.54
N ARG A 292 -16.59 -2.61 6.17
CA ARG A 292 -16.03 -1.26 6.02
C ARG A 292 -16.54 -0.37 7.14
N VAL A 293 -15.68 0.42 7.77
CA VAL A 293 -16.10 1.33 8.84
C VAL A 293 -16.89 2.50 8.23
N PRO A 294 -18.10 2.79 8.72
CA PRO A 294 -18.89 3.92 8.22
C PRO A 294 -18.22 5.27 8.43
N LEU A 295 -18.34 6.19 7.47
CA LEU A 295 -17.75 7.54 7.56
C LEU A 295 -18.28 8.37 8.75
N ARG A 296 -19.51 8.12 9.20
CA ARG A 296 -20.09 8.79 10.39
C ARG A 296 -19.29 8.56 11.67
N LEU A 297 -18.44 7.54 11.69
CA LEU A 297 -17.61 7.18 12.84
C LEU A 297 -16.21 7.82 12.81
N GLN A 298 -15.93 8.71 11.85
CA GLN A 298 -14.60 9.32 11.73
C GLN A 298 -14.21 10.21 12.90
N ILE A 299 -15.18 10.74 13.68
CA ILE A 299 -14.88 11.65 14.80
C ILE A 299 -15.63 11.19 16.06
N CYS A 300 -14.90 11.10 17.17
CA CYS A 300 -15.44 10.98 18.50
C CYS A 300 -15.02 12.21 19.32
N LYS A 301 -15.98 13.16 19.49
CA LYS A 301 -15.72 14.45 20.17
C LYS A 301 -15.41 14.27 21.64
N GLU A 302 -16.00 13.28 22.29
CA GLU A 302 -15.82 12.99 23.71
C GLU A 302 -14.36 12.71 24.10
N TYR A 303 -13.61 12.17 23.15
CA TYR A 303 -12.19 11.85 23.32
C TYR A 303 -11.26 12.73 22.49
N ASN A 304 -11.75 13.75 21.81
CA ASN A 304 -10.94 14.54 20.86
C ASN A 304 -10.12 13.66 19.90
N ILE A 305 -10.78 12.66 19.33
CA ILE A 305 -10.12 11.71 18.44
C ILE A 305 -10.83 11.60 17.10
N ALA A 306 -10.04 11.43 16.04
CA ALA A 306 -10.53 11.22 14.70
C ALA A 306 -9.77 10.11 13.98
N PHE A 307 -10.37 9.63 12.89
CA PHE A 307 -9.88 8.48 12.15
C PHE A 307 -9.97 8.73 10.65
N CYS A 308 -8.95 8.31 9.91
CA CYS A 308 -8.98 8.26 8.45
C CYS A 308 -8.20 7.03 7.96
N GLY A 309 -8.29 6.76 6.67
CA GLY A 309 -7.56 5.66 6.05
C GLY A 309 -8.41 4.92 5.02
N ASP A 310 -7.80 3.99 4.35
CA ASP A 310 -8.44 3.18 3.30
C ASP A 310 -9.39 2.09 3.82
N TRP A 311 -9.53 1.98 5.12
CA TRP A 311 -10.41 1.03 5.81
C TRP A 311 -11.83 1.57 6.09
N PHE A 312 -12.09 2.83 5.71
CA PHE A 312 -13.41 3.42 5.75
C PHE A 312 -14.25 3.05 4.52
N ASN A 313 -15.59 3.12 4.67
CA ASN A 313 -16.55 2.90 3.58
C ASN A 313 -16.55 4.10 2.62
N THR A 314 -15.54 4.13 1.77
CA THR A 314 -15.39 5.09 0.67
C THR A 314 -15.32 4.34 -0.66
N LYS A 315 -15.55 5.06 -1.75
CA LYS A 315 -15.15 4.56 -3.07
C LYS A 315 -13.62 4.37 -3.06
N GLY A 316 -13.15 3.23 -3.54
CA GLY A 316 -11.71 2.92 -3.43
C GLY A 316 -11.28 2.33 -2.08
N PHE A 317 -12.19 1.71 -1.33
CA PHE A 317 -11.85 0.94 -0.12
C PHE A 317 -10.64 0.03 -0.34
N GLY A 318 -9.69 0.04 0.58
CA GLY A 318 -8.45 -0.72 0.48
C GLY A 318 -7.42 -0.17 -0.51
N ARG A 319 -7.66 1.00 -1.12
CA ARG A 319 -6.80 1.65 -2.11
C ARG A 319 -6.39 3.07 -1.69
N VAL A 320 -5.44 3.65 -2.42
CA VAL A 320 -5.00 5.04 -2.20
C VAL A 320 -6.17 6.03 -2.37
N GLU A 321 -7.04 5.81 -3.36
CA GLU A 321 -8.26 6.59 -3.57
C GLU A 321 -9.13 6.66 -2.30
N GLY A 322 -9.40 5.52 -1.68
CA GLY A 322 -10.20 5.46 -0.45
C GLY A 322 -9.54 6.17 0.74
N ALA A 323 -8.21 6.07 0.85
CA ALA A 323 -7.46 6.79 1.87
C ALA A 323 -7.57 8.31 1.69
N ILE A 324 -7.40 8.81 0.46
CA ILE A 324 -7.54 10.23 0.13
C ILE A 324 -8.96 10.71 0.42
N LEU A 325 -9.98 10.01 -0.07
CA LEU A 325 -11.38 10.39 0.13
C LEU A 325 -11.76 10.44 1.61
N SER A 326 -11.28 9.47 2.41
CA SER A 326 -11.56 9.49 3.84
C SER A 326 -10.85 10.65 4.55
N ALA A 327 -9.64 11.00 4.12
CA ALA A 327 -8.89 12.13 4.68
C ALA A 327 -9.54 13.48 4.33
N LEU A 328 -9.97 13.67 3.08
CA LEU A 328 -10.69 14.87 2.65
C LEU A 328 -12.01 15.05 3.42
N ASN A 329 -12.77 13.96 3.59
CA ASN A 329 -14.00 14.00 4.36
C ASN A 329 -13.75 14.34 5.84
N LEU A 330 -12.67 13.83 6.42
CA LEU A 330 -12.29 14.16 7.80
C LEU A 330 -11.85 15.62 7.92
N SER A 331 -11.06 16.13 6.98
CA SER A 331 -10.56 17.50 6.98
C SER A 331 -11.69 18.52 7.08
N ASP A 332 -12.75 18.36 6.27
CA ASP A 332 -13.91 19.25 6.30
C ASP A 332 -14.66 19.25 7.65
N GLN A 333 -14.59 18.14 8.36
CA GLN A 333 -15.24 18.03 9.68
C GLN A 333 -14.37 18.63 10.78
N VAL A 334 -13.04 18.40 10.72
CA VAL A 334 -12.10 18.87 11.75
C VAL A 334 -11.97 20.40 11.72
N ILE A 335 -11.93 21.01 10.54
CA ILE A 335 -11.90 22.49 10.39
C ILE A 335 -13.10 23.17 11.08
N LYS A 336 -14.24 22.49 11.20
CA LYS A 336 -15.43 23.02 11.88
C LYS A 336 -15.40 22.84 13.41
N ILE A 337 -14.44 22.10 13.93
CA ILE A 337 -14.35 21.73 15.36
C ILE A 337 -13.22 22.49 16.06
N ILE A 338 -12.14 22.76 15.33
CA ILE A 338 -10.98 23.54 15.78
C ILE A 338 -11.20 25.01 15.44
#